data_3f3166126b33cef7d0d1e18f6704b594
#
_entry.id   3f3166126b33cef7d0d1e18f6704b594
#
_cell.length_a   1.000
_cell.length_b   1.000
_cell.length_c   1.000
_cell.angle_alpha   90.00
_cell.angle_beta   90.00
_cell.angle_gamma   90.00
#
_symmetry.space_group_name_H-M   'P 1'
#
loop_
_entity.id
_entity.type
_entity.pdbx_description
1 polymer ?
#
loop_
_entity_poly.entity_id
_entity_poly.type
_entity_poly.pdbx_seq_one_letter_code
_entity_poly.pdbx_strand_id
1 'polypeptide(L)'
;MKRTFLLAALLTVLTSTMASPRWSIAGHHAVEWDGQRGGLPHGDHVEMSGRRAAVVYYWNVDKEGRFSVDRHLVFPLLRNLPDNTHASWMPHSDIDFLDGITVNGRSLDQESVKRVRLDGQLTVLSTANGDGCTFTIERTLWPSTTQQAVCERYVIKNTGDKEKQVRMPAVRYERVTNSKNYLDGPYCLLAKNSLEEEIRTTLKPGESLIFNASIEAYKKGKEHELTLDFAKEAASRAQFVQTVTANLDFHCPNDTLNTLFAMSKIRGAESI
;
A
#
# COMPACT_ATOMS: atom_id res chain seq x y z
N MET A 1 -62.51 15.45 -46.71
CA MET A 1 -61.45 16.02 -45.89
C MET A 1 -60.90 14.90 -44.98
N LYS A 2 -59.76 14.31 -45.36
CA LYS A 2 -59.12 13.24 -44.58
C LYS A 2 -58.03 13.89 -43.76
N ARG A 3 -58.11 13.83 -42.44
CA ARG A 3 -57.05 14.27 -41.52
C ARG A 3 -56.10 13.10 -41.24
N THR A 4 -54.90 13.22 -41.74
CA THR A 4 -53.81 12.28 -41.48
C THR A 4 -53.12 12.70 -40.19
N PHE A 5 -53.22 11.89 -39.14
CA PHE A 5 -52.44 12.06 -37.90
C PHE A 5 -51.04 11.46 -38.09
N LEU A 6 -50.01 12.32 -38.08
CA LEU A 6 -48.63 11.93 -38.04
C LEU A 6 -48.22 11.64 -36.59
N LEU A 7 -48.05 10.38 -36.26
CA LEU A 7 -47.53 9.95 -34.93
C LEU A 7 -45.99 9.99 -34.98
N ALA A 8 -45.43 11.05 -34.44
CA ALA A 8 -43.95 11.12 -34.25
C ALA A 8 -43.57 10.30 -33.03
N ALA A 9 -43.05 9.10 -33.23
CA ALA A 9 -42.47 8.29 -32.17
C ALA A 9 -41.11 8.90 -31.79
N LEU A 10 -41.05 9.57 -30.65
CA LEU A 10 -39.82 10.07 -30.07
C LEU A 10 -39.07 8.88 -29.45
N LEU A 11 -38.13 8.31 -30.19
CA LEU A 11 -37.24 7.26 -29.67
C LEU A 11 -36.19 7.90 -28.74
N THR A 12 -36.48 8.02 -27.47
CA THR A 12 -35.51 8.39 -26.48
C THR A 12 -34.53 7.22 -26.28
N VAL A 13 -33.38 7.30 -26.93
CA VAL A 13 -32.25 6.43 -26.65
C VAL A 13 -31.76 6.80 -25.24
N LEU A 14 -32.19 6.04 -24.26
CA LEU A 14 -31.57 6.04 -22.92
C LEU A 14 -30.15 5.46 -23.07
N THR A 15 -29.17 6.30 -23.36
CA THR A 15 -27.78 5.98 -23.14
C THR A 15 -27.60 5.89 -21.63
N SER A 16 -27.76 4.69 -21.07
CA SER A 16 -27.24 4.41 -19.72
C SER A 16 -25.75 4.67 -19.77
N THR A 17 -25.31 5.80 -19.25
CA THR A 17 -23.90 6.03 -18.93
C THR A 17 -23.56 5.02 -17.85
N MET A 18 -23.10 3.85 -18.25
CA MET A 18 -22.49 2.91 -17.33
C MET A 18 -21.30 3.65 -16.73
N ALA A 19 -21.35 3.96 -15.42
CA ALA A 19 -20.22 4.51 -14.72
C ALA A 19 -19.02 3.60 -14.98
N SER A 20 -17.91 4.15 -15.43
CA SER A 20 -16.68 3.38 -15.60
C SER A 20 -16.38 2.64 -14.30
N PRO A 21 -16.07 1.34 -14.35
CA PRO A 21 -15.72 0.60 -13.14
C PRO A 21 -14.55 1.30 -12.45
N ARG A 22 -14.63 1.47 -11.14
CA ARG A 22 -13.56 2.09 -10.34
C ARG A 22 -12.25 1.33 -10.43
N TRP A 23 -12.34 0.01 -10.53
CA TRP A 23 -11.22 -0.90 -10.68
C TRP A 23 -11.20 -1.47 -12.09
N SER A 24 -10.02 -1.62 -12.64
CA SER A 24 -9.78 -2.27 -13.93
C SER A 24 -8.79 -3.43 -13.77
N ILE A 25 -8.91 -4.42 -14.64
CA ILE A 25 -7.95 -5.52 -14.70
C ILE A 25 -6.63 -4.97 -15.26
N ALA A 26 -5.54 -5.24 -14.55
CA ALA A 26 -4.19 -4.79 -14.89
C ALA A 26 -3.21 -5.95 -15.14
N GLY A 27 -3.73 -7.19 -15.20
CA GLY A 27 -2.96 -8.42 -15.40
C GLY A 27 -3.70 -9.63 -14.89
N HIS A 28 -3.09 -10.81 -15.02
CA HIS A 28 -3.70 -12.09 -14.64
C HIS A 28 -4.16 -12.14 -13.16
N HIS A 29 -3.41 -11.53 -12.26
CA HIS A 29 -3.73 -11.45 -10.83
C HIS A 29 -3.61 -10.02 -10.28
N ALA A 30 -3.86 -9.03 -11.13
CA ALA A 30 -3.68 -7.64 -10.79
C ALA A 30 -4.90 -6.80 -11.15
N VAL A 31 -5.27 -5.89 -10.24
CA VAL A 31 -6.28 -4.85 -10.48
C VAL A 31 -5.71 -3.48 -10.17
N GLU A 32 -6.19 -2.47 -10.87
CA GLU A 32 -5.78 -1.09 -10.69
C GLU A 32 -7.00 -0.18 -10.52
N TRP A 33 -6.90 0.75 -9.59
CA TRP A 33 -7.75 1.92 -9.49
C TRP A 33 -7.00 3.13 -10.05
N ASP A 34 -7.65 3.85 -10.96
CA ASP A 34 -7.14 5.09 -11.54
C ASP A 34 -7.82 6.28 -10.86
N GLY A 35 -7.06 7.08 -10.14
CA GLY A 35 -7.55 8.25 -9.42
C GLY A 35 -8.21 9.31 -10.30
N GLN A 36 -7.94 9.31 -11.60
CA GLN A 36 -8.56 10.22 -12.56
C GLN A 36 -9.92 9.73 -13.06
N ARG A 37 -10.15 8.41 -13.04
CA ARG A 37 -11.38 7.77 -13.53
C ARG A 37 -12.38 7.46 -12.43
N GLY A 38 -11.91 7.23 -11.22
CA GLY A 38 -12.69 6.63 -10.16
C GLY A 38 -13.52 7.59 -9.30
N GLY A 39 -13.38 8.89 -9.46
CA GLY A 39 -14.01 9.90 -8.58
C GLY A 39 -13.42 9.93 -7.16
N LEU A 40 -13.23 11.12 -6.62
CA LEU A 40 -12.71 11.36 -5.28
C LEU A 40 -13.83 11.87 -4.35
N PRO A 41 -13.78 11.60 -3.03
CA PRO A 41 -12.81 10.78 -2.32
C PRO A 41 -13.01 9.28 -2.58
N HIS A 42 -11.97 8.48 -2.36
CA HIS A 42 -12.04 7.02 -2.46
C HIS A 42 -11.21 6.36 -1.36
N GLY A 43 -11.80 5.41 -0.65
CA GLY A 43 -11.12 4.60 0.34
C GLY A 43 -11.47 3.13 0.18
N ASP A 44 -10.53 2.28 0.55
CA ASP A 44 -10.68 0.83 0.51
C ASP A 44 -9.71 0.18 1.50
N HIS A 45 -9.70 -1.13 1.55
CA HIS A 45 -8.73 -1.86 2.35
C HIS A 45 -8.25 -3.12 1.63
N VAL A 46 -7.05 -3.56 1.98
CA VAL A 46 -6.48 -4.82 1.53
C VAL A 46 -5.78 -5.51 2.68
N GLU A 47 -6.10 -6.78 2.86
CA GLU A 47 -5.38 -7.64 3.79
C GLU A 47 -4.25 -8.35 3.06
N MET A 48 -3.14 -8.52 3.74
CA MET A 48 -2.02 -9.34 3.27
C MET A 48 -1.36 -10.01 4.47
N SER A 49 -0.84 -11.23 4.30
CA SER A 49 -0.14 -11.90 5.37
C SER A 49 1.11 -12.65 4.92
N GLY A 50 2.04 -12.77 5.85
CA GLY A 50 3.13 -13.71 5.87
C GLY A 50 2.94 -14.70 7.03
N ARG A 51 3.97 -15.46 7.35
CA ARG A 51 3.89 -16.49 8.42
C ARG A 51 3.90 -15.93 9.84
N ARG A 52 4.40 -14.71 10.05
CA ARG A 52 4.61 -14.12 11.39
C ARG A 52 4.01 -12.74 11.56
N ALA A 53 3.56 -12.14 10.49
CA ALA A 53 2.89 -10.86 10.50
C ALA A 53 1.81 -10.83 9.42
N ALA A 54 0.66 -10.26 9.77
CA ALA A 54 -0.37 -9.87 8.80
C ALA A 54 -0.68 -8.39 8.96
N VAL A 55 -1.25 -7.82 7.92
CA VAL A 55 -1.63 -6.42 7.90
C VAL A 55 -2.90 -6.22 7.09
N VAL A 56 -3.79 -5.37 7.60
CA VAL A 56 -4.86 -4.75 6.83
C VAL A 56 -4.46 -3.30 6.60
N TYR A 57 -4.19 -2.96 5.35
CA TYR A 57 -3.97 -1.58 4.94
C TYR A 57 -5.32 -0.93 4.67
N TYR A 58 -5.77 -0.06 5.56
CA TYR A 58 -6.87 0.86 5.31
C TYR A 58 -6.31 2.11 4.65
N TRP A 59 -6.61 2.34 3.40
CA TRP A 59 -6.11 3.49 2.67
C TRP A 59 -7.24 4.39 2.20
N ASN A 60 -6.94 5.66 2.07
CA ASN A 60 -7.88 6.66 1.62
C ASN A 60 -7.19 7.69 0.73
N VAL A 61 -7.91 8.13 -0.29
CA VAL A 61 -7.56 9.28 -1.13
C VAL A 61 -8.63 10.33 -0.92
N ASP A 62 -8.27 11.47 -0.37
CA ASP A 62 -9.21 12.55 -0.06
C ASP A 62 -9.69 13.30 -1.32
N LYS A 63 -10.50 14.32 -1.13
CA LYS A 63 -11.04 15.15 -2.23
C LYS A 63 -9.96 15.88 -3.02
N GLU A 64 -8.86 16.19 -2.37
CA GLU A 64 -7.69 16.85 -2.92
C GLU A 64 -6.71 15.86 -3.57
N GLY A 65 -6.97 14.57 -3.46
CA GLY A 65 -6.13 13.50 -4.02
C GLY A 65 -4.98 13.06 -3.11
N ARG A 66 -4.95 13.48 -1.83
CA ARG A 66 -3.91 13.11 -0.88
C ARG A 66 -4.13 11.70 -0.36
N PHE A 67 -3.03 10.95 -0.27
CA PHE A 67 -3.02 9.60 0.24
C PHE A 67 -2.83 9.56 1.75
N SER A 68 -3.57 8.69 2.41
CA SER A 68 -3.33 8.29 3.78
C SER A 68 -3.49 6.79 3.93
N VAL A 69 -2.79 6.19 4.87
CA VAL A 69 -2.87 4.75 5.17
C VAL A 69 -2.74 4.50 6.66
N ASP A 70 -3.66 3.71 7.21
CA ASP A 70 -3.58 3.12 8.54
C ASP A 70 -3.34 1.61 8.39
N ARG A 71 -2.35 1.09 9.12
CA ARG A 71 -1.92 -0.29 9.08
C ARG A 71 -2.42 -0.99 10.33
N HIS A 72 -3.44 -1.81 10.20
CA HIS A 72 -3.88 -2.70 11.27
C HIS A 72 -3.05 -3.98 11.19
N LEU A 73 -2.13 -4.13 12.13
CA LEU A 73 -1.13 -5.19 12.14
C LEU A 73 -1.62 -6.37 12.99
N VAL A 74 -1.21 -7.58 12.64
CA VAL A 74 -1.47 -8.78 13.43
C VAL A 74 -0.15 -9.53 13.62
N PHE A 75 0.22 -9.75 14.88
CA PHE A 75 1.40 -10.51 15.26
C PHE A 75 0.99 -11.77 16.02
N PRO A 76 0.82 -12.93 15.32
CA PRO A 76 0.27 -14.15 15.90
C PRO A 76 1.11 -14.74 17.03
N LEU A 77 2.42 -14.48 17.03
CA LEU A 77 3.34 -15.00 18.04
C LEU A 77 3.39 -14.14 19.31
N LEU A 78 2.80 -12.94 19.30
CA LEU A 78 2.67 -12.05 20.45
C LEU A 78 1.24 -12.13 20.98
N ARG A 79 1.07 -12.74 22.17
CA ARG A 79 -0.24 -13.11 22.69
C ARG A 79 -0.73 -12.14 23.76
N ASN A 80 -2.02 -11.78 23.68
CA ASN A 80 -2.71 -11.00 24.70
C ASN A 80 -3.24 -11.89 25.84
N LEU A 81 -3.68 -13.12 25.50
CA LEU A 81 -4.26 -14.07 26.45
C LEU A 81 -3.62 -15.45 26.26
N PRO A 82 -3.46 -16.24 27.34
CA PRO A 82 -2.99 -17.63 27.24
C PRO A 82 -4.04 -18.49 26.54
N ASP A 83 -3.57 -19.52 25.88
CA ASP A 83 -4.37 -20.61 25.30
C ASP A 83 -5.51 -20.18 24.34
N ASN A 84 -5.44 -18.95 23.83
CA ASN A 84 -6.41 -18.42 22.87
C ASN A 84 -5.72 -18.11 21.54
N THR A 85 -6.09 -18.86 20.49
CA THR A 85 -5.50 -18.70 19.15
C THR A 85 -5.88 -17.38 18.49
N HIS A 86 -6.97 -16.73 18.93
CA HIS A 86 -7.43 -15.45 18.42
C HIS A 86 -6.92 -14.23 19.23
N ALA A 87 -6.09 -14.48 20.24
CA ALA A 87 -5.58 -13.44 21.11
C ALA A 87 -4.22 -12.87 20.65
N SER A 88 -4.02 -12.75 19.36
CA SER A 88 -2.84 -12.10 18.77
C SER A 88 -2.78 -10.62 19.14
N TRP A 89 -1.58 -10.08 19.28
CA TRP A 89 -1.43 -8.64 19.41
C TRP A 89 -1.71 -7.94 18.09
N MET A 90 -2.66 -6.99 18.13
CA MET A 90 -3.15 -6.27 16.95
C MET A 90 -2.98 -4.74 17.16
N PRO A 91 -1.76 -4.21 17.04
CA PRO A 91 -1.54 -2.78 17.02
C PRO A 91 -1.92 -2.17 15.67
N HIS A 92 -2.11 -0.85 15.66
CA HIS A 92 -2.22 -0.09 14.41
C HIS A 92 -1.13 0.98 14.33
N SER A 93 -0.82 1.46 13.11
CA SER A 93 0.15 2.51 12.84
C SER A 93 -0.25 3.31 11.59
N ASP A 94 -0.41 4.60 11.78
CA ASP A 94 -0.70 5.60 10.75
C ASP A 94 0.54 6.43 10.36
N ILE A 95 1.74 5.96 10.75
CA ILE A 95 2.99 6.68 10.46
C ILE A 95 3.15 6.95 8.97
N ASP A 96 3.47 8.19 8.61
CA ASP A 96 3.86 8.55 7.26
C ASP A 96 5.39 8.65 7.18
N PHE A 97 6.01 7.73 6.45
CA PHE A 97 7.46 7.73 6.23
C PHE A 97 7.94 8.82 5.26
N LEU A 98 7.03 9.57 4.65
CA LEU A 98 7.35 10.76 3.86
C LEU A 98 7.38 12.04 4.69
N ASP A 99 6.88 11.98 5.92
CA ASP A 99 6.85 13.14 6.79
C ASP A 99 8.27 13.68 7.06
N GLY A 100 8.39 14.99 7.03
CA GLY A 100 9.67 15.67 7.22
C GLY A 100 10.61 15.68 6.01
N ILE A 101 10.23 15.10 4.86
CA ILE A 101 10.98 15.24 3.61
C ILE A 101 10.83 16.68 3.10
N THR A 102 11.97 17.30 2.75
CA THR A 102 11.96 18.65 2.20
C THR A 102 12.73 18.74 0.89
N VAL A 103 12.28 19.64 0.02
CA VAL A 103 12.92 19.98 -1.25
C VAL A 103 13.33 21.45 -1.19
N ASN A 104 14.61 21.74 -1.29
CA ASN A 104 15.18 23.08 -1.08
C ASN A 104 14.66 23.74 0.22
N GLY A 105 14.49 22.95 1.29
CA GLY A 105 14.00 23.41 2.60
C GLY A 105 12.49 23.60 2.72
N ARG A 106 11.69 23.27 1.69
CA ARG A 106 10.22 23.28 1.71
C ARG A 106 9.68 21.85 1.73
N SER A 107 8.61 21.59 2.46
CA SER A 107 7.95 20.29 2.50
C SER A 107 7.43 19.89 1.12
N LEU A 108 7.36 18.58 0.87
CA LEU A 108 6.56 18.04 -0.23
C LEU A 108 5.09 18.29 0.08
N ASP A 109 4.38 18.91 -0.85
CA ASP A 109 2.97 19.27 -0.71
C ASP A 109 2.17 18.86 -1.96
N GLN A 110 0.87 19.12 -1.92
CA GLN A 110 -0.03 18.89 -3.04
C GLN A 110 0.13 17.49 -3.64
N GLU A 111 0.23 16.47 -2.79
CA GLU A 111 0.21 15.09 -3.24
C GLU A 111 -1.11 14.80 -3.96
N SER A 112 -1.02 14.10 -5.11
CA SER A 112 -2.17 13.66 -5.89
C SER A 112 -1.95 12.24 -6.36
N VAL A 113 -2.76 11.30 -5.84
CA VAL A 113 -2.73 9.90 -6.24
C VAL A 113 -3.16 9.78 -7.70
N LYS A 114 -2.37 9.05 -8.46
CA LYS A 114 -2.65 8.73 -9.86
C LYS A 114 -3.18 7.31 -10.00
N ARG A 115 -2.65 6.37 -9.23
CA ARG A 115 -2.97 4.96 -9.37
C ARG A 115 -2.74 4.20 -8.07
N VAL A 116 -3.64 3.27 -7.79
CA VAL A 116 -3.46 2.22 -6.78
C VAL A 116 -3.53 0.87 -7.47
N ARG A 117 -2.55 0.00 -7.24
CA ARG A 117 -2.45 -1.34 -7.81
C ARG A 117 -2.39 -2.40 -6.73
N LEU A 118 -3.14 -3.47 -6.93
CA LEU A 118 -3.13 -4.67 -6.09
C LEU A 118 -2.74 -5.87 -6.96
N ASP A 119 -1.63 -6.52 -6.62
CA ASP A 119 -1.12 -7.71 -7.32
C ASP A 119 -0.40 -8.67 -6.36
N GLY A 120 -0.88 -8.75 -5.13
CA GLY A 120 -0.22 -9.40 -4.00
C GLY A 120 0.65 -8.45 -3.20
N GLN A 121 0.78 -7.22 -3.64
CA GLN A 121 1.32 -6.06 -2.95
C GLN A 121 0.36 -4.90 -3.12
N LEU A 122 0.48 -3.86 -2.29
CA LEU A 122 -0.20 -2.59 -2.49
C LEU A 122 0.80 -1.58 -3.05
N THR A 123 0.63 -1.17 -4.30
CA THR A 123 1.45 -0.12 -4.91
C THR A 123 0.63 1.12 -5.16
N VAL A 124 1.11 2.27 -4.69
CA VAL A 124 0.48 3.59 -4.88
C VAL A 124 1.44 4.48 -5.63
N LEU A 125 0.98 5.00 -6.76
CA LEU A 125 1.69 6.00 -7.54
C LEU A 125 0.99 7.35 -7.38
N SER A 126 1.74 8.35 -6.94
CA SER A 126 1.27 9.72 -6.80
C SER A 126 2.26 10.72 -7.39
N THR A 127 1.83 11.96 -7.54
CA THR A 127 2.67 13.12 -7.80
C THR A 127 2.60 14.04 -6.61
N ALA A 128 3.71 14.75 -6.32
CA ALA A 128 3.76 15.80 -5.31
C ALA A 128 4.58 16.99 -5.86
N ASN A 129 4.39 18.16 -5.26
CA ASN A 129 5.17 19.34 -5.59
C ASN A 129 6.13 19.67 -4.44
N GLY A 130 7.33 20.07 -4.80
CA GLY A 130 8.32 20.58 -3.86
C GLY A 130 9.11 21.70 -4.50
N ASP A 131 9.04 22.91 -3.91
CA ASP A 131 9.73 24.10 -4.40
C ASP A 131 9.51 24.35 -5.91
N GLY A 132 8.24 24.25 -6.38
CA GLY A 132 7.88 24.48 -7.78
C GLY A 132 8.34 23.39 -8.75
N CYS A 133 8.74 22.23 -8.26
CA CYS A 133 9.13 21.07 -9.06
C CYS A 133 8.21 19.90 -8.76
N THR A 134 7.88 19.12 -9.80
CA THR A 134 7.04 17.93 -9.66
C THR A 134 7.91 16.70 -9.38
N PHE A 135 7.45 15.89 -8.44
CA PHE A 135 8.01 14.59 -8.12
C PHE A 135 6.95 13.51 -8.33
N THR A 136 7.35 12.33 -8.76
CA THR A 136 6.54 11.13 -8.61
C THR A 136 6.97 10.39 -7.37
N ILE A 137 5.99 9.83 -6.65
CA ILE A 137 6.19 9.02 -5.46
C ILE A 137 5.54 7.68 -5.72
N GLU A 138 6.33 6.61 -5.67
CA GLU A 138 5.83 5.25 -5.70
C GLU A 138 6.05 4.61 -4.32
N ARG A 139 4.97 4.13 -3.71
CA ARG A 139 4.98 3.35 -2.48
C ARG A 139 4.61 1.93 -2.81
N THR A 140 5.40 0.95 -2.38
CA THR A 140 5.07 -0.47 -2.46
C THR A 140 5.10 -1.05 -1.05
N LEU A 141 3.99 -1.65 -0.62
CA LEU A 141 3.76 -2.12 0.73
C LEU A 141 3.42 -3.62 0.70
N TRP A 142 4.07 -4.41 1.57
CA TRP A 142 3.86 -5.87 1.66
C TRP A 142 4.27 -6.41 3.05
N PRO A 143 3.65 -7.50 3.55
CA PRO A 143 4.17 -8.20 4.71
C PRO A 143 5.39 -9.05 4.33
N SER A 144 6.38 -9.16 5.22
CA SER A 144 7.43 -10.17 5.08
C SER A 144 6.80 -11.56 5.06
N THR A 145 7.29 -12.43 4.19
CA THR A 145 6.81 -13.82 4.10
C THR A 145 7.21 -14.66 5.31
N THR A 146 8.30 -14.31 6.00
CA THR A 146 8.88 -15.13 7.08
C THR A 146 9.20 -14.37 8.36
N GLN A 147 9.44 -13.06 8.28
CA GLN A 147 9.81 -12.23 9.43
C GLN A 147 8.58 -11.62 10.10
N GLN A 148 8.75 -11.18 11.34
CA GLN A 148 7.70 -10.53 12.12
C GLN A 148 7.67 -9.02 11.82
N ALA A 149 7.46 -8.69 10.55
CA ALA A 149 7.50 -7.32 10.03
C ALA A 149 6.59 -7.14 8.80
N VAL A 150 6.17 -5.91 8.60
CA VAL A 150 5.70 -5.41 7.32
C VAL A 150 6.76 -4.50 6.72
N CYS A 151 6.89 -4.54 5.40
CA CYS A 151 7.93 -3.86 4.64
C CYS A 151 7.30 -2.87 3.68
N GLU A 152 7.98 -1.76 3.47
CA GLU A 152 7.58 -0.71 2.53
C GLU A 152 8.80 -0.22 1.76
N ARG A 153 8.60 0.08 0.48
CA ARG A 153 9.60 0.68 -0.37
C ARG A 153 9.06 1.96 -0.97
N TYR A 154 9.88 2.98 -0.99
CA TYR A 154 9.56 4.29 -1.52
C TYR A 154 10.56 4.68 -2.61
N VAL A 155 10.04 5.18 -3.71
CA VAL A 155 10.82 5.76 -4.81
C VAL A 155 10.30 7.17 -5.05
N ILE A 156 11.12 8.17 -4.77
CA ILE A 156 10.81 9.58 -5.01
C ILE A 156 11.66 10.03 -6.19
N LYS A 157 11.03 10.28 -7.33
CA LYS A 157 11.70 10.64 -8.57
C LYS A 157 11.45 12.11 -8.90
N ASN A 158 12.51 12.84 -9.18
CA ASN A 158 12.40 14.18 -9.74
C ASN A 158 11.95 14.08 -11.20
N THR A 159 10.71 14.49 -11.48
CA THR A 159 10.12 14.51 -12.84
C THR A 159 10.06 15.94 -13.41
N GLY A 160 10.60 16.92 -12.69
CA GLY A 160 10.75 18.28 -13.17
C GLY A 160 11.97 18.45 -14.08
N ASP A 161 12.21 19.68 -14.50
CA ASP A 161 13.26 20.08 -15.44
C ASP A 161 14.55 20.61 -14.76
N LYS A 162 14.54 20.73 -13.43
CA LYS A 162 15.63 21.28 -12.63
C LYS A 162 16.08 20.33 -11.54
N GLU A 163 17.37 20.37 -11.21
CA GLU A 163 17.90 19.69 -10.04
C GLU A 163 17.37 20.32 -8.75
N LYS A 164 17.17 19.49 -7.72
CA LYS A 164 16.65 19.89 -6.41
C LYS A 164 17.40 19.19 -5.28
N GLN A 165 17.71 19.95 -4.24
CA GLN A 165 18.20 19.37 -3.00
C GLN A 165 17.04 18.74 -2.25
N VAL A 166 17.18 17.45 -1.95
CA VAL A 166 16.22 16.69 -1.14
C VAL A 166 16.88 16.34 0.18
N ARG A 167 16.18 16.67 1.27
CA ARG A 167 16.53 16.29 2.62
C ARG A 167 15.53 15.24 3.08
N MET A 168 16.02 14.12 3.62
CA MET A 168 15.21 13.07 4.17
C MET A 168 15.68 12.72 5.59
N PRO A 169 14.80 12.80 6.60
CA PRO A 169 15.16 12.44 7.97
C PRO A 169 15.21 10.92 8.14
N ALA A 170 16.06 10.47 9.06
CA ALA A 170 15.92 9.15 9.63
C ALA A 170 14.64 9.12 10.49
N VAL A 171 13.82 8.09 10.30
CA VAL A 171 12.58 7.90 11.04
C VAL A 171 12.72 6.67 11.92
N ARG A 172 12.49 6.84 13.23
CA ARG A 172 12.41 5.77 14.19
C ARG A 172 11.37 6.08 15.25
N TYR A 173 10.35 5.27 15.31
CA TYR A 173 9.27 5.38 16.30
C TYR A 173 9.10 4.05 17.03
N GLU A 174 9.17 4.09 18.35
CA GLU A 174 9.03 2.92 19.21
C GLU A 174 7.85 3.12 20.18
N ARG A 175 6.95 2.14 20.23
CA ARG A 175 5.86 2.09 21.20
C ARG A 175 5.92 0.79 21.97
N VAL A 176 5.97 0.90 23.30
CA VAL A 176 6.03 -0.25 24.20
C VAL A 176 4.70 -0.41 24.93
N THR A 177 4.15 -1.63 24.94
CA THR A 177 2.90 -1.93 25.62
C THR A 177 3.09 -2.01 27.15
N ASN A 178 1.97 -1.86 27.89
CA ASN A 178 1.99 -2.09 29.33
C ASN A 178 2.08 -3.61 29.61
N SER A 179 3.06 -4.02 30.41
CA SER A 179 3.32 -5.43 30.76
C SER A 179 2.15 -6.17 31.43
N LYS A 180 1.24 -5.43 32.07
CA LYS A 180 0.10 -6.03 32.78
C LYS A 180 -0.99 -6.62 31.89
N ASN A 181 -1.03 -6.21 30.62
CA ASN A 181 -2.11 -6.53 29.70
C ASN A 181 -1.74 -7.59 28.66
N TYR A 182 -0.53 -8.15 28.73
CA TYR A 182 -0.02 -9.05 27.70
C TYR A 182 0.66 -10.26 28.35
N LEU A 183 0.45 -11.44 27.76
CA LEU A 183 0.89 -12.73 28.33
C LEU A 183 2.39 -12.75 28.58
N ASP A 184 3.14 -12.34 27.60
CA ASP A 184 4.60 -12.34 27.61
C ASP A 184 5.21 -10.93 27.54
N GLY A 185 4.35 -9.91 27.64
CA GLY A 185 4.73 -8.51 27.47
C GLY A 185 5.73 -8.00 28.51
N PRO A 186 6.24 -6.78 28.30
CA PRO A 186 5.80 -5.81 27.30
C PRO A 186 6.27 -6.12 25.89
N TYR A 187 5.45 -5.79 24.91
CA TYR A 187 5.77 -5.87 23.49
C TYR A 187 6.18 -4.51 22.96
N CYS A 188 7.11 -4.52 22.02
CA CYS A 188 7.57 -3.34 21.31
C CYS A 188 7.04 -3.35 19.87
N LEU A 189 6.43 -2.26 19.43
CA LEU A 189 6.20 -1.94 18.03
C LEU A 189 7.25 -0.91 17.61
N LEU A 190 8.04 -1.25 16.61
CA LEU A 190 9.10 -0.40 16.08
C LEU A 190 8.80 -0.10 14.60
N ALA A 191 8.56 1.18 14.29
CA ALA A 191 8.49 1.68 12.93
C ALA A 191 9.76 2.47 12.60
N LYS A 192 10.46 2.10 11.53
CA LYS A 192 11.71 2.76 11.13
C LYS A 192 11.86 2.77 9.61
N ASN A 193 12.57 3.77 9.08
CA ASN A 193 13.10 3.70 7.72
C ASN A 193 14.53 3.13 7.71
N SER A 194 15.06 2.88 6.52
CA SER A 194 16.38 2.26 6.32
C SER A 194 17.56 3.22 6.52
N LEU A 195 17.31 4.43 7.00
CA LEU A 195 18.34 5.42 7.24
C LEU A 195 18.80 5.38 8.70
N GLU A 196 20.09 5.40 8.94
CA GLU A 196 20.68 5.53 10.27
C GLU A 196 20.69 7.00 10.71
N GLU A 197 20.86 7.92 9.75
CA GLU A 197 20.88 9.36 9.97
C GLU A 197 20.18 10.10 8.81
N GLU A 198 19.95 11.39 8.99
CA GLU A 198 19.40 12.27 7.95
C GLU A 198 20.33 12.28 6.73
N ILE A 199 19.76 12.15 5.54
CA ILE A 199 20.49 12.33 4.29
C ILE A 199 20.07 13.62 3.57
N ARG A 200 21.04 14.20 2.86
CA ARG A 200 20.84 15.31 1.93
C ARG A 200 21.47 14.92 0.61
N THR A 201 20.68 14.99 -0.44
CA THR A 201 21.13 14.63 -1.79
C THR A 201 20.56 15.60 -2.81
N THR A 202 21.22 15.74 -3.95
CA THR A 202 20.69 16.49 -5.09
C THR A 202 20.15 15.50 -6.10
N LEU A 203 18.88 15.66 -6.47
CA LEU A 203 18.24 14.88 -7.52
C LEU A 203 18.16 15.71 -8.81
N LYS A 204 18.86 15.29 -9.84
CA LYS A 204 18.73 15.83 -11.19
C LYS A 204 17.41 15.38 -11.82
N PRO A 205 16.95 16.03 -12.90
CA PRO A 205 15.82 15.55 -13.68
C PRO A 205 15.96 14.07 -14.03
N GLY A 206 14.95 13.28 -13.68
CA GLY A 206 14.91 11.83 -13.89
C GLY A 206 15.56 10.98 -12.81
N GLU A 207 16.34 11.54 -11.89
CA GLU A 207 16.96 10.81 -10.78
C GLU A 207 15.95 10.53 -9.65
N SER A 208 16.23 9.50 -8.86
CA SER A 208 15.36 9.02 -7.77
C SER A 208 16.12 8.87 -6.47
N LEU A 209 15.46 9.24 -5.38
CA LEU A 209 15.79 8.82 -4.03
C LEU A 209 14.98 7.56 -3.71
N ILE A 210 15.66 6.51 -3.26
CA ILE A 210 15.03 5.24 -2.88
C ILE A 210 15.35 4.96 -1.42
N PHE A 211 14.34 4.61 -0.64
CA PHE A 211 14.51 4.13 0.71
C PHE A 211 13.47 3.06 1.04
N ASN A 212 13.72 2.31 2.10
CA ASN A 212 12.80 1.31 2.59
C ASN A 212 12.36 1.67 4.02
N ALA A 213 11.27 1.07 4.45
CA ALA A 213 10.78 1.18 5.81
C ALA A 213 10.22 -0.15 6.29
N SER A 214 10.18 -0.34 7.60
CA SER A 214 9.56 -1.49 8.24
C SER A 214 8.76 -1.09 9.46
N ILE A 215 7.74 -1.91 9.77
CA ILE A 215 7.09 -1.92 11.07
C ILE A 215 7.24 -3.33 11.61
N GLU A 216 7.93 -3.44 12.74
CA GLU A 216 8.33 -4.69 13.39
C GLU A 216 7.69 -4.79 14.77
N ALA A 217 7.54 -6.02 15.26
CA ALA A 217 7.14 -6.23 16.65
C ALA A 217 8.00 -7.31 17.31
N TYR A 218 8.30 -7.14 18.56
CA TYR A 218 9.07 -8.08 19.36
C TYR A 218 8.80 -7.96 20.86
N LYS A 219 9.23 -8.96 21.60
CA LYS A 219 9.15 -8.95 23.06
C LYS A 219 10.25 -8.08 23.65
N LYS A 220 9.87 -7.03 24.35
CA LYS A 220 10.84 -6.08 24.94
C LYS A 220 11.81 -6.78 25.90
N GLY A 221 13.10 -6.59 25.65
CA GLY A 221 14.19 -7.10 26.50
C GLY A 221 14.63 -8.55 26.24
N LYS A 222 13.98 -9.30 25.33
CA LYS A 222 14.39 -10.66 24.96
C LYS A 222 14.77 -10.80 23.50
N GLU A 223 14.08 -10.10 22.64
CA GLU A 223 14.32 -10.09 21.21
C GLU A 223 14.82 -8.71 20.81
N HIS A 224 15.47 -8.64 19.68
CA HIS A 224 16.04 -7.41 19.15
C HIS A 224 15.41 -7.09 17.81
N GLU A 225 15.58 -5.88 17.40
CA GLU A 225 15.11 -5.39 16.13
C GLU A 225 15.70 -6.21 14.97
N LEU A 226 14.90 -6.37 13.92
CA LEU A 226 15.28 -7.16 12.75
C LEU A 226 16.28 -6.40 11.88
N THR A 227 17.21 -7.15 11.29
CA THR A 227 18.01 -6.69 10.17
C THR A 227 17.40 -7.24 8.89
N LEU A 228 16.63 -6.40 8.19
CA LEU A 228 15.89 -6.79 7.01
C LEU A 228 16.70 -6.50 5.73
N ASP A 229 16.85 -7.52 4.89
CA ASP A 229 17.26 -7.36 3.50
C ASP A 229 16.00 -7.12 2.66
N PHE A 230 15.66 -5.86 2.43
CA PHE A 230 14.43 -5.48 1.73
C PHE A 230 14.36 -6.00 0.29
N ALA A 231 15.49 -6.18 -0.39
CA ALA A 231 15.50 -6.76 -1.73
C ALA A 231 15.10 -8.24 -1.67
N LYS A 232 15.63 -8.97 -0.69
CA LYS A 232 15.26 -10.37 -0.44
C LYS A 232 13.80 -10.50 0.01
N GLU A 233 13.33 -9.62 0.88
CA GLU A 233 11.93 -9.61 1.32
C GLU A 233 10.96 -9.37 0.16
N ALA A 234 11.26 -8.40 -0.71
CA ALA A 234 10.47 -8.14 -1.92
C ALA A 234 10.49 -9.32 -2.90
N ALA A 235 11.67 -9.92 -3.13
CA ALA A 235 11.80 -11.11 -3.98
C ALA A 235 11.04 -12.31 -3.41
N SER A 236 11.11 -12.53 -2.09
CA SER A 236 10.38 -13.57 -1.39
C SER A 236 8.86 -13.40 -1.53
N ARG A 237 8.36 -12.16 -1.41
CA ARG A 237 6.94 -11.85 -1.60
C ARG A 237 6.50 -12.11 -3.05
N ALA A 238 7.28 -11.67 -4.02
CA ALA A 238 7.01 -11.92 -5.44
C ALA A 238 6.99 -13.41 -5.75
N GLN A 239 7.94 -14.19 -5.21
CA GLN A 239 8.00 -15.64 -5.36
C GLN A 239 6.78 -16.33 -4.72
N PHE A 240 6.33 -15.89 -3.54
CA PHE A 240 5.12 -16.39 -2.92
C PHE A 240 3.90 -16.19 -3.84
N VAL A 241 3.68 -14.99 -4.34
CA VAL A 241 2.58 -14.66 -5.25
C VAL A 241 2.66 -15.52 -6.53
N GLN A 242 3.84 -15.60 -7.14
CA GLN A 242 4.06 -16.43 -8.33
C GLN A 242 3.75 -17.90 -8.06
N THR A 243 4.23 -18.46 -6.96
CA THR A 243 4.00 -19.88 -6.61
C THR A 243 2.52 -20.17 -6.42
N VAL A 244 1.82 -19.30 -5.68
CA VAL A 244 0.39 -19.47 -5.41
C VAL A 244 -0.43 -19.33 -6.68
N THR A 245 -0.13 -18.36 -7.53
CA THR A 245 -0.88 -18.13 -8.78
C THR A 245 -0.57 -19.17 -9.86
N ALA A 246 0.61 -19.80 -9.84
CA ALA A 246 0.98 -20.86 -10.79
C ALA A 246 0.33 -22.22 -10.48
N ASN A 247 -0.09 -22.45 -9.23
CA ASN A 247 -0.78 -23.70 -8.86
C ASN A 247 -2.20 -23.69 -9.38
N LEU A 248 -2.73 -24.56 -10.09
CA LEU A 248 -4.10 -24.62 -10.63
C LEU A 248 -4.44 -23.37 -11.45
N ASP A 249 -4.53 -23.52 -12.73
CA ASP A 249 -4.94 -22.47 -13.64
C ASP A 249 -6.43 -22.57 -13.98
N PHE A 250 -7.10 -21.41 -14.02
CA PHE A 250 -8.49 -21.29 -14.46
C PHE A 250 -8.54 -20.35 -15.63
N HIS A 251 -9.09 -20.84 -16.73
CA HIS A 251 -9.23 -20.04 -17.94
C HIS A 251 -10.66 -20.14 -18.49
N CYS A 252 -11.28 -18.99 -18.69
CA CYS A 252 -12.57 -18.86 -19.37
C CYS A 252 -12.56 -17.59 -20.25
N PRO A 253 -13.56 -17.38 -21.13
CA PRO A 253 -13.63 -16.16 -21.97
C PRO A 253 -13.87 -14.85 -21.21
N ASN A 254 -13.97 -14.89 -19.88
CA ASN A 254 -14.21 -13.72 -19.04
C ASN A 254 -12.99 -13.39 -18.17
N ASP A 255 -12.24 -12.35 -18.54
CA ASP A 255 -11.03 -11.95 -17.83
C ASP A 255 -11.28 -11.54 -16.38
N THR A 256 -12.47 -11.01 -16.05
CA THR A 256 -12.82 -10.70 -14.66
C THR A 256 -12.85 -11.96 -13.79
N LEU A 257 -13.41 -13.05 -14.30
CA LEU A 257 -13.43 -14.32 -13.57
C LEU A 257 -12.03 -14.94 -13.47
N ASN A 258 -11.22 -14.85 -14.52
CA ASN A 258 -9.84 -15.33 -14.53
C ASN A 258 -9.01 -14.59 -13.47
N THR A 259 -9.08 -13.27 -13.45
CA THR A 259 -8.37 -12.41 -12.49
C THR A 259 -8.89 -12.63 -11.07
N LEU A 260 -10.20 -12.70 -10.87
CA LEU A 260 -10.82 -12.98 -9.56
C LEU A 260 -10.34 -14.32 -8.99
N PHE A 261 -10.29 -15.36 -9.84
CA PHE A 261 -9.81 -16.68 -9.42
C PHE A 261 -8.34 -16.61 -8.96
N ALA A 262 -7.45 -15.99 -9.74
CA ALA A 262 -6.04 -15.85 -9.42
C ALA A 262 -5.81 -15.03 -8.14
N MET A 263 -6.54 -13.93 -7.95
CA MET A 263 -6.48 -13.12 -6.73
C MET A 263 -7.04 -13.88 -5.52
N SER A 264 -8.11 -14.66 -5.68
CA SER A 264 -8.68 -15.48 -4.59
C SER A 264 -7.71 -16.53 -4.09
N LYS A 265 -6.84 -17.06 -4.95
CA LYS A 265 -5.77 -17.98 -4.55
C LYS A 265 -4.75 -17.32 -3.62
N ILE A 266 -4.33 -16.08 -3.95
CA ILE A 266 -3.44 -15.30 -3.09
C ILE A 266 -4.12 -15.11 -1.72
N ARG A 267 -5.37 -14.65 -1.71
CA ARG A 267 -6.14 -14.42 -0.48
C ARG A 267 -6.31 -15.71 0.35
N GLY A 268 -6.65 -16.81 -0.29
CA GLY A 268 -6.79 -18.12 0.39
C GLY A 268 -5.48 -18.63 0.99
N ALA A 269 -4.34 -18.34 0.34
CA ALA A 269 -3.01 -18.71 0.83
C ALA A 269 -2.49 -17.80 1.96
N GLU A 270 -3.07 -16.62 2.13
CA GLU A 270 -2.76 -15.63 3.17
C GLU A 270 -3.65 -15.74 4.41
N SER A 271 -4.57 -16.70 4.45
CA SER A 271 -5.40 -16.92 5.62
C SER A 271 -4.55 -17.42 6.79
N ILE A 272 -4.58 -16.70 7.91
CA ILE A 272 -3.92 -17.04 9.17
C ILE A 272 -4.94 -17.62 10.16
#